data_a22fd527cb5ae23eea7665903dc2f752
#
_entry.id   a22fd527cb5ae23eea7665903dc2f752
#
_cell.length_a   1.000
_cell.length_b   1.000
_cell.length_c   1.000
_cell.angle_alpha   90.00
_cell.angle_beta   90.00
_cell.angle_gamma   90.00
#
_symmetry.space_group_name_H-M   'P 1'
#
loop_
_entity.id
_entity.type
_entity.pdbx_description
1 polymer ?
#
loop_
_entity_poly.entity_id
_entity_poly.type
_entity_poly.pdbx_seq_one_letter_code
_entity_poly.pdbx_strand_id
1 'polypeptide(L)'
;YKGIISRGENILNGMIVTFIRTLIIFVTLVAVMRLMGKRQIGEMQPFEFIVTLIIADLACVPMADVSIPLMYGIVAILTLFILHQLLSLLEQSGDFFKKVISGKPSLVINKDGVDVRELKKNNMGVDDLIESMRTAGYFSFDELDYAIFESNGKLSALENAEKTEKTNSLPLLIINEGKPVKRNLSIIFSDEYQLSDFLKKRGEKLKNTEVMTVDGNGRAY
;
A
#
# COMPACT_ATOMS: atom_id res chain seq x y z
N TYR A 1 -36.44 21.45 43.20
CA TYR A 1 -35.62 22.50 42.52
C TYR A 1 -34.12 22.31 42.76
N LYS A 2 -33.63 22.06 43.99
CA LYS A 2 -32.20 21.85 44.28
C LYS A 2 -31.57 20.67 43.55
N GLY A 3 -32.30 19.57 43.36
CA GLY A 3 -31.80 18.37 42.68
C GLY A 3 -31.59 18.55 41.16
N ILE A 4 -32.39 19.38 40.50
CA ILE A 4 -32.29 19.64 39.06
C ILE A 4 -31.09 20.57 38.77
N ILE A 5 -30.86 21.58 39.61
CA ILE A 5 -29.73 22.48 39.50
C ILE A 5 -28.40 21.75 39.69
N SER A 6 -28.29 20.93 40.73
CA SER A 6 -27.12 20.10 41.03
C SER A 6 -26.80 19.10 39.90
N ARG A 7 -27.80 18.54 39.22
CA ARG A 7 -27.63 17.64 38.09
C ARG A 7 -27.11 18.37 36.83
N GLY A 8 -27.58 19.60 36.59
CA GLY A 8 -27.12 20.46 35.51
C GLY A 8 -25.66 20.90 35.70
N GLU A 9 -25.26 21.27 36.91
CA GLU A 9 -23.86 21.62 37.22
C GLU A 9 -22.90 20.45 37.04
N ASN A 10 -23.31 19.23 37.45
CA ASN A 10 -22.49 18.03 37.24
C ASN A 10 -22.31 17.68 35.78
N ILE A 11 -23.32 17.86 34.94
CA ILE A 11 -23.23 17.62 33.50
C ILE A 11 -22.28 18.66 32.86
N LEU A 12 -22.43 19.93 33.18
CA LEU A 12 -21.58 21.01 32.66
C LEU A 12 -20.10 20.80 33.04
N ASN A 13 -19.84 20.44 34.30
CA ASN A 13 -18.50 20.10 34.78
C ASN A 13 -17.92 18.91 34.05
N GLY A 14 -18.70 17.84 33.80
CA GLY A 14 -18.29 16.71 33.02
C GLY A 14 -17.90 17.08 31.59
N MET A 15 -18.69 17.92 30.93
CA MET A 15 -18.41 18.40 29.58
C MET A 15 -17.11 19.22 29.51
N ILE A 16 -16.89 20.12 30.48
CA ILE A 16 -15.67 20.92 30.55
C ILE A 16 -14.44 20.04 30.77
N VAL A 17 -14.53 19.07 31.67
CA VAL A 17 -13.43 18.13 31.93
C VAL A 17 -13.11 17.31 30.68
N THR A 18 -14.12 16.80 29.98
CA THR A 18 -13.92 16.05 28.72
C THR A 18 -13.28 16.93 27.67
N PHE A 19 -13.71 18.18 27.51
CA PHE A 19 -13.12 19.12 26.56
C PHE A 19 -11.63 19.36 26.85
N ILE A 20 -11.27 19.65 28.10
CA ILE A 20 -9.89 19.89 28.50
C ILE A 20 -9.03 18.64 28.27
N ARG A 21 -9.51 17.44 28.63
CA ARG A 21 -8.83 16.16 28.40
C ARG A 21 -8.57 15.92 26.92
N THR A 22 -9.58 16.12 26.10
CA THR A 22 -9.48 15.97 24.65
C THR A 22 -8.44 16.92 24.07
N LEU A 23 -8.42 18.19 24.52
CA LEU A 23 -7.43 19.16 24.08
C LEU A 23 -5.99 18.74 24.45
N ILE A 24 -5.77 18.29 25.68
CA ILE A 24 -4.46 17.85 26.15
C ILE A 24 -3.98 16.63 25.34
N ILE A 25 -4.84 15.62 25.16
CA ILE A 25 -4.51 14.42 24.37
C ILE A 25 -4.25 14.79 22.92
N PHE A 26 -5.08 15.65 22.31
CA PHE A 26 -4.87 16.12 20.95
C PHE A 26 -3.51 16.77 20.76
N VAL A 27 -3.13 17.69 21.64
CA VAL A 27 -1.80 18.34 21.60
C VAL A 27 -0.68 17.32 21.78
N THR A 28 -0.85 16.34 22.68
CA THR A 28 0.11 15.25 22.89
C THR A 28 0.27 14.42 21.63
N LEU A 29 -0.85 14.04 20.98
CA LEU A 29 -0.83 13.27 19.72
C LEU A 29 -0.14 14.03 18.59
N VAL A 30 -0.46 15.32 18.41
CA VAL A 30 0.19 16.17 17.40
C VAL A 30 1.69 16.26 17.64
N ALA A 31 2.13 16.42 18.89
CA ALA A 31 3.53 16.47 19.26
C ALA A 31 4.23 15.11 18.94
N VAL A 32 3.63 13.99 19.35
CA VAL A 32 4.16 12.65 19.11
C VAL A 32 4.25 12.37 17.61
N MET A 33 3.18 12.62 16.84
CA MET A 33 3.17 12.40 15.39
C MET A 33 4.24 13.25 14.67
N ARG A 34 4.45 14.48 15.12
CA ARG A 34 5.50 15.36 14.58
C ARG A 34 6.91 14.83 14.87
N LEU A 35 7.12 14.22 16.03
CA LEU A 35 8.39 13.62 16.43
C LEU A 35 8.66 12.26 15.76
N MET A 36 7.62 11.53 15.35
CA MET A 36 7.74 10.26 14.62
C MET A 36 8.30 10.44 13.21
N GLY A 37 8.25 11.63 12.64
CA GLY A 37 8.89 11.95 11.36
C GLY A 37 7.97 12.66 10.36
N LYS A 38 8.52 12.94 9.17
CA LYS A 38 7.83 13.72 8.11
C LYS A 38 7.14 12.83 7.05
N ARG A 39 7.11 11.51 7.24
CA ARG A 39 6.50 10.61 6.27
C ARG A 39 4.99 10.86 6.19
N GLN A 40 4.49 11.05 5.00
CA GLN A 40 3.05 11.20 4.77
C GLN A 40 2.35 9.86 5.03
N ILE A 41 1.09 9.91 5.46
CA ILE A 41 0.27 8.71 5.76
C ILE A 41 0.29 7.69 4.59
N GLY A 42 0.33 8.16 3.34
CA GLY A 42 0.41 7.31 2.15
C GLY A 42 1.80 6.71 1.86
N GLU A 43 2.82 7.02 2.67
CA GLU A 43 4.20 6.53 2.52
C GLU A 43 4.71 5.81 3.77
N MET A 44 3.81 5.61 4.76
CA MET A 44 4.13 4.92 6.00
C MET A 44 4.41 3.44 5.74
N GLN A 45 5.36 2.91 6.46
CA GLN A 45 5.61 1.47 6.50
C GLN A 45 4.50 0.76 7.28
N PRO A 46 4.25 -0.54 7.05
CA PRO A 46 3.17 -1.27 7.71
C PRO A 46 3.24 -1.20 9.25
N PHE A 47 4.44 -1.28 9.84
CA PHE A 47 4.59 -1.21 11.29
C PHE A 47 4.29 0.19 11.85
N GLU A 48 4.66 1.27 11.13
CA GLU A 48 4.35 2.65 11.51
C GLU A 48 2.83 2.87 11.55
N PHE A 49 2.12 2.30 10.57
CA PHE A 49 0.66 2.35 10.51
C PHE A 49 0.01 1.64 11.71
N ILE A 50 0.48 0.42 12.05
CA ILE A 50 -0.02 -0.33 13.21
C ILE A 50 0.20 0.46 14.50
N VAL A 51 1.40 1.01 14.72
CA VAL A 51 1.69 1.82 15.91
C VAL A 51 0.76 3.04 15.98
N THR A 52 0.53 3.72 14.86
CA THR A 52 -0.37 4.87 14.80
C THR A 52 -1.81 4.49 15.18
N LEU A 53 -2.31 3.35 14.70
CA LEU A 53 -3.64 2.84 15.06
C LEU A 53 -3.75 2.55 16.56
N ILE A 54 -2.74 1.89 17.14
CA ILE A 54 -2.74 1.56 18.58
C ILE A 54 -2.67 2.84 19.42
N ILE A 55 -1.86 3.83 19.03
CA ILE A 55 -1.80 5.14 19.70
C ILE A 55 -3.18 5.82 19.66
N ALA A 56 -3.86 5.80 18.53
CA ALA A 56 -5.18 6.42 18.40
C ALA A 56 -6.22 5.73 19.29
N ASP A 57 -6.22 4.41 19.35
CA ASP A 57 -7.12 3.64 20.20
C ASP A 57 -6.88 3.92 21.69
N LEU A 58 -5.62 3.89 22.15
CA LEU A 58 -5.26 4.21 23.53
C LEU A 58 -5.57 5.64 23.93
N ALA A 59 -5.50 6.58 23.00
CA ALA A 59 -5.87 7.97 23.22
C ALA A 59 -7.38 8.14 23.47
N CYS A 60 -8.22 7.33 22.81
CA CYS A 60 -9.67 7.39 22.96
C CYS A 60 -10.15 7.01 24.37
N VAL A 61 -9.46 6.09 25.03
CA VAL A 61 -9.87 5.55 26.35
C VAL A 61 -10.05 6.64 27.40
N PRO A 62 -9.05 7.50 27.74
CA PRO A 62 -9.20 8.54 28.74
C PRO A 62 -10.02 9.75 28.24
N MET A 63 -10.28 9.86 26.93
CA MET A 63 -11.20 10.87 26.40
C MET A 63 -12.66 10.45 26.58
N ALA A 64 -12.97 9.17 26.39
CA ALA A 64 -14.33 8.63 26.48
C ALA A 64 -14.78 8.42 27.92
N ASP A 65 -13.88 8.02 28.82
CA ASP A 65 -14.19 7.72 30.22
C ASP A 65 -13.42 8.63 31.19
N VAL A 66 -14.16 9.54 31.84
CA VAL A 66 -13.61 10.50 32.81
C VAL A 66 -13.11 9.80 34.10
N SER A 67 -13.57 8.59 34.39
CA SER A 67 -13.12 7.81 35.56
C SER A 67 -11.68 7.34 35.42
N ILE A 68 -11.18 7.21 34.19
CA ILE A 68 -9.80 6.81 33.89
C ILE A 68 -8.90 8.03 34.01
N PRO A 69 -7.83 8.00 34.84
CA PRO A 69 -6.90 9.10 34.93
C PRO A 69 -6.22 9.42 33.60
N LEU A 70 -6.19 10.71 33.20
CA LEU A 70 -5.61 11.17 31.97
C LEU A 70 -4.15 10.72 31.75
N MET A 71 -3.39 10.63 32.84
CA MET A 71 -1.99 10.24 32.83
C MET A 71 -1.76 8.82 32.29
N TYR A 72 -2.72 7.89 32.47
CA TYR A 72 -2.58 6.53 31.90
C TYR A 72 -2.55 6.55 30.37
N GLY A 73 -3.40 7.37 29.75
CA GLY A 73 -3.36 7.53 28.30
C GLY A 73 -2.07 8.19 27.81
N ILE A 74 -1.63 9.24 28.49
CA ILE A 74 -0.36 9.95 28.13
C ILE A 74 0.82 9.01 28.26
N VAL A 75 0.95 8.25 29.34
CA VAL A 75 2.04 7.27 29.54
C VAL A 75 1.99 6.17 28.47
N ALA A 76 0.82 5.66 28.15
CA ALA A 76 0.67 4.64 27.11
C ALA A 76 1.11 5.16 25.73
N ILE A 77 0.68 6.37 25.35
CA ILE A 77 1.08 7.02 24.09
C ILE A 77 2.61 7.23 24.04
N LEU A 78 3.20 7.75 25.10
CA LEU A 78 4.66 7.97 25.18
C LEU A 78 5.44 6.66 25.14
N THR A 79 4.95 5.60 25.77
CA THR A 79 5.56 4.27 25.71
C THR A 79 5.59 3.74 24.27
N LEU A 80 4.48 3.83 23.54
CA LEU A 80 4.46 3.42 22.13
C LEU A 80 5.35 4.30 21.25
N PHE A 81 5.41 5.60 21.52
CA PHE A 81 6.34 6.49 20.84
C PHE A 81 7.80 6.05 21.06
N ILE A 82 8.19 5.75 22.28
CA ILE A 82 9.55 5.26 22.59
C ILE A 82 9.82 3.93 21.87
N LEU A 83 8.88 2.99 21.89
CA LEU A 83 9.01 1.72 21.18
C LEU A 83 9.16 1.92 19.67
N HIS A 84 8.37 2.83 19.08
CA HIS A 84 8.51 3.19 17.67
C HIS A 84 9.89 3.74 17.35
N GLN A 85 10.43 4.66 18.19
CA GLN A 85 11.77 5.21 18.01
C GLN A 85 12.84 4.14 18.12
N LEU A 86 12.72 3.19 19.06
CA LEU A 86 13.62 2.05 19.19
C LEU A 86 13.58 1.15 17.96
N LEU A 87 12.40 0.83 17.43
CA LEU A 87 12.27 0.05 16.20
C LEU A 87 12.90 0.78 15.01
N SER A 88 12.69 2.08 14.88
CA SER A 88 13.29 2.90 13.83
C SER A 88 14.82 2.93 13.92
N LEU A 89 15.39 3.00 15.12
CA LEU A 89 16.83 2.90 15.35
C LEU A 89 17.39 1.51 15.02
N LEU A 90 16.66 0.45 15.39
CA LEU A 90 17.03 -0.93 15.05
C LEU A 90 17.03 -1.15 13.54
N GLU A 91 16.04 -0.61 12.84
CA GLU A 91 15.96 -0.67 11.37
C GLU A 91 17.18 -0.02 10.69
N GLN A 92 17.70 1.08 11.26
CA GLN A 92 18.89 1.75 10.76
C GLN A 92 20.20 1.02 11.13
N SER A 93 20.16 0.14 12.13
CA SER A 93 21.36 -0.53 12.67
C SER A 93 21.85 -1.70 11.82
N GLY A 94 21.04 -2.19 10.85
CA GLY A 94 21.49 -3.25 9.93
C GLY A 94 20.40 -3.83 9.04
N ASP A 95 20.85 -4.41 7.93
CA ASP A 95 19.98 -4.99 6.88
C ASP A 95 19.07 -6.10 7.40
N PHE A 96 19.47 -6.83 8.43
CA PHE A 96 18.66 -7.89 9.03
C PHE A 96 17.38 -7.31 9.66
N PHE A 97 17.54 -6.30 10.51
CA PHE A 97 16.40 -5.65 11.18
C PHE A 97 15.48 -4.95 10.16
N LYS A 98 16.08 -4.25 9.19
CA LYS A 98 15.34 -3.63 8.11
C LYS A 98 14.49 -4.65 7.34
N LYS A 99 15.07 -5.82 7.02
CA LYS A 99 14.34 -6.89 6.31
C LYS A 99 13.18 -7.47 7.13
N VAL A 100 13.36 -7.60 8.46
CA VAL A 100 12.35 -8.20 9.35
C VAL A 100 11.21 -7.21 9.62
N ILE A 101 11.53 -5.93 9.85
CA ILE A 101 10.56 -4.91 10.26
C ILE A 101 9.80 -4.36 9.05
N SER A 102 10.52 -3.96 8.00
CA SER A 102 9.97 -3.20 6.87
C SER A 102 9.87 -4.01 5.58
N GLY A 103 10.49 -5.20 5.55
CA GLY A 103 10.59 -5.99 4.33
C GLY A 103 11.70 -5.50 3.40
N LYS A 104 11.73 -6.03 2.18
CA LYS A 104 12.66 -5.64 1.12
C LYS A 104 11.89 -5.17 -0.11
N PRO A 105 12.41 -4.17 -0.83
CA PRO A 105 11.94 -3.90 -2.18
C PRO A 105 12.07 -5.13 -3.06
N SER A 106 11.10 -5.37 -3.93
CA SER A 106 11.04 -6.52 -4.83
C SER A 106 11.05 -6.05 -6.28
N LEU A 107 12.04 -6.51 -7.05
CA LEU A 107 12.13 -6.25 -8.49
C LEU A 107 11.12 -7.14 -9.22
N VAL A 108 10.05 -6.56 -9.75
CA VAL A 108 8.93 -7.27 -10.38
C VAL A 108 8.90 -7.17 -11.90
N ILE A 109 9.57 -6.16 -12.46
CA ILE A 109 9.84 -6.04 -13.91
C ILE A 109 11.34 -5.80 -14.07
N ASN A 110 11.95 -6.53 -14.97
CA ASN A 110 13.34 -6.38 -15.39
C ASN A 110 13.41 -6.42 -16.93
N LYS A 111 14.62 -6.38 -17.50
CA LYS A 111 14.83 -6.42 -18.97
C LYS A 111 14.32 -7.71 -19.64
N ASP A 112 14.14 -8.78 -18.88
CA ASP A 112 13.60 -10.06 -19.39
C ASP A 112 12.05 -10.09 -19.31
N GLY A 113 11.42 -9.08 -18.70
CA GLY A 113 9.98 -8.93 -18.53
C GLY A 113 9.51 -9.03 -17.07
N VAL A 114 8.28 -9.50 -16.87
CA VAL A 114 7.63 -9.62 -15.55
C VAL A 114 8.16 -10.84 -14.80
N ASP A 115 8.67 -10.65 -13.58
CA ASP A 115 9.03 -11.74 -12.69
C ASP A 115 7.83 -12.23 -11.86
N VAL A 116 7.10 -13.20 -12.39
CA VAL A 116 5.92 -13.79 -11.74
C VAL A 116 6.27 -14.48 -10.41
N ARG A 117 7.51 -14.97 -10.24
CA ARG A 117 7.94 -15.60 -8.97
C ARG A 117 8.10 -14.58 -7.87
N GLU A 118 8.66 -13.40 -8.20
CA GLU A 118 8.75 -12.29 -7.24
C GLU A 118 7.36 -11.73 -6.88
N LEU A 119 6.44 -11.63 -7.84
CA LEU A 119 5.04 -11.28 -7.55
C LEU A 119 4.41 -12.24 -6.54
N LYS A 120 4.53 -13.56 -6.77
CA LYS A 120 4.00 -14.59 -5.86
C LYS A 120 4.60 -14.53 -4.46
N LYS A 121 5.90 -14.24 -4.31
CA LYS A 121 6.54 -14.06 -2.99
C LYS A 121 5.94 -12.89 -2.21
N ASN A 122 5.44 -11.88 -2.91
CA ASN A 122 4.77 -10.72 -2.32
C ASN A 122 3.25 -10.91 -2.21
N ASN A 123 2.73 -12.13 -2.45
CA ASN A 123 1.29 -12.44 -2.50
C ASN A 123 0.52 -11.56 -3.49
N MET A 124 1.14 -11.24 -4.63
CA MET A 124 0.56 -10.40 -5.68
C MET A 124 0.36 -11.20 -6.96
N GLY A 125 -0.73 -10.91 -7.67
CA GLY A 125 -0.98 -11.37 -9.02
C GLY A 125 -0.49 -10.40 -10.08
N VAL A 126 -0.54 -10.83 -11.34
CA VAL A 126 -0.23 -9.95 -12.49
C VAL A 126 -1.27 -8.84 -12.63
N ASP A 127 -2.51 -9.10 -12.23
CA ASP A 127 -3.58 -8.10 -12.22
C ASP A 127 -3.26 -6.95 -11.26
N ASP A 128 -2.72 -7.26 -10.06
CA ASP A 128 -2.31 -6.27 -9.06
C ASP A 128 -1.14 -5.41 -9.57
N LEU A 129 -0.18 -6.04 -10.31
CA LEU A 129 0.91 -5.33 -10.96
C LEU A 129 0.38 -4.36 -12.01
N ILE A 130 -0.53 -4.80 -12.89
CA ILE A 130 -1.13 -3.96 -13.94
C ILE A 130 -1.90 -2.78 -13.31
N GLU A 131 -2.64 -3.00 -12.23
CA GLU A 131 -3.34 -1.95 -11.50
C GLU A 131 -2.35 -0.93 -10.91
N SER A 132 -1.28 -1.40 -10.29
CA SER A 132 -0.22 -0.56 -9.72
C SER A 132 0.51 0.26 -10.79
N MET A 133 0.78 -0.34 -11.96
CA MET A 133 1.37 0.36 -13.11
C MET A 133 0.45 1.49 -13.61
N ARG A 134 -0.86 1.21 -13.76
CA ARG A 134 -1.83 2.23 -14.19
C ARG A 134 -1.92 3.38 -13.20
N THR A 135 -1.89 3.09 -11.91
CA THR A 135 -1.89 4.10 -10.85
C THR A 135 -0.63 4.97 -10.89
N ALA A 136 0.51 4.38 -11.31
CA ALA A 136 1.76 5.09 -11.53
C ALA A 136 1.84 5.83 -12.89
N GLY A 137 0.83 5.65 -13.77
CA GLY A 137 0.74 6.30 -15.08
C GLY A 137 1.28 5.49 -16.26
N TYR A 138 1.62 4.21 -16.04
CA TYR A 138 2.14 3.31 -17.06
C TYR A 138 1.04 2.32 -17.50
N PHE A 139 0.87 2.16 -18.79
CA PHE A 139 -0.21 1.35 -19.36
C PHE A 139 0.29 0.11 -20.09
N SER A 140 1.59 0.02 -20.38
CA SER A 140 2.20 -1.12 -21.05
C SER A 140 3.48 -1.55 -20.36
N PHE A 141 3.78 -2.87 -20.35
CA PHE A 141 5.00 -3.41 -19.75
C PHE A 141 6.27 -2.93 -20.46
N ASP A 142 6.21 -2.64 -21.76
CA ASP A 142 7.34 -2.20 -22.55
C ASP A 142 7.67 -0.70 -22.39
N GLU A 143 6.82 0.06 -21.69
CA GLU A 143 7.15 1.41 -21.24
C GLU A 143 8.21 1.40 -20.12
N LEU A 144 8.48 0.24 -19.52
CA LEU A 144 9.33 0.11 -18.34
C LEU A 144 10.54 -0.80 -18.60
N ASP A 145 11.74 -0.33 -18.24
CA ASP A 145 12.94 -1.16 -18.14
C ASP A 145 12.97 -1.94 -16.82
N TYR A 146 12.55 -1.29 -15.74
CA TYR A 146 12.51 -1.87 -14.40
C TYR A 146 11.30 -1.39 -13.62
N ALA A 147 10.71 -2.25 -12.81
CA ALA A 147 9.74 -1.87 -11.80
C ALA A 147 9.99 -2.61 -10.49
N ILE A 148 9.90 -1.87 -9.39
CA ILE A 148 10.19 -2.32 -8.04
C ILE A 148 8.98 -2.03 -7.17
N PHE A 149 8.46 -3.04 -6.47
CA PHE A 149 7.57 -2.82 -5.33
C PHE A 149 8.40 -2.45 -4.12
N GLU A 150 8.17 -1.24 -3.62
CA GLU A 150 8.78 -0.75 -2.39
C GLU A 150 8.20 -1.45 -1.16
N SER A 151 8.90 -1.36 -0.03
CA SER A 151 8.42 -1.95 1.24
C SER A 151 7.09 -1.37 1.74
N ASN A 152 6.69 -0.18 1.28
CA ASN A 152 5.39 0.44 1.58
C ASN A 152 4.29 0.06 0.58
N GLY A 153 4.55 -0.86 -0.36
CA GLY A 153 3.60 -1.32 -1.37
C GLY A 153 3.43 -0.42 -2.59
N LYS A 154 4.21 0.68 -2.70
CA LYS A 154 4.20 1.52 -3.91
C LYS A 154 5.06 0.92 -5.01
N LEU A 155 4.67 1.16 -6.25
CA LEU A 155 5.45 0.82 -7.43
C LEU A 155 6.38 1.98 -7.80
N SER A 156 7.69 1.72 -7.77
CA SER A 156 8.70 2.59 -8.36
C SER A 156 9.10 2.01 -9.72
N ALA A 157 9.09 2.82 -10.77
CA ALA A 157 9.36 2.36 -12.13
C ALA A 157 10.38 3.22 -12.82
N LEU A 158 11.22 2.59 -13.65
CA LEU A 158 12.16 3.23 -14.55
C LEU A 158 11.64 3.08 -15.99
N GLU A 159 11.37 4.20 -16.62
CA GLU A 159 10.89 4.25 -18.01
C GLU A 159 11.94 3.76 -18.99
N ASN A 160 11.48 3.10 -20.04
CA ASN A 160 12.30 2.73 -21.19
C ASN A 160 12.51 3.96 -22.08
N ALA A 161 13.74 4.47 -22.10
CA ALA A 161 14.10 5.67 -22.84
C ALA A 161 13.97 5.54 -24.38
N GLU A 162 13.94 4.31 -24.90
CA GLU A 162 13.88 4.05 -26.36
C GLU A 162 12.45 3.98 -26.89
N LYS A 163 11.44 3.82 -26.00
CA LYS A 163 10.03 3.66 -26.37
C LYS A 163 9.17 4.82 -25.92
N THR A 164 9.19 5.89 -26.71
CA THR A 164 8.43 7.13 -26.45
C THR A 164 7.03 7.16 -27.10
N GLU A 165 6.64 6.13 -27.84
CA GLU A 165 5.29 6.07 -28.43
C GLU A 165 4.25 5.66 -27.39
N LYS A 166 3.55 6.65 -26.82
CA LYS A 166 2.39 6.42 -25.94
C LYS A 166 1.31 5.67 -26.72
N THR A 167 0.97 4.47 -26.25
CA THR A 167 -0.12 3.69 -26.81
C THR A 167 -1.46 4.41 -26.54
N ASN A 168 -2.23 4.68 -27.60
CA ASN A 168 -3.55 5.30 -27.49
C ASN A 168 -4.67 4.30 -27.11
N SER A 169 -4.31 3.07 -26.75
CA SER A 169 -5.25 2.02 -26.36
C SER A 169 -4.77 1.29 -25.12
N LEU A 170 -5.73 0.94 -24.25
CA LEU A 170 -5.46 0.24 -23.00
C LEU A 170 -5.13 -1.23 -23.28
N PRO A 171 -3.93 -1.74 -22.93
CA PRO A 171 -3.62 -3.15 -23.04
C PRO A 171 -4.46 -3.99 -22.06
N LEU A 172 -4.96 -5.13 -22.52
CA LEU A 172 -5.70 -6.09 -21.73
C LEU A 172 -4.85 -7.33 -21.49
N LEU A 173 -4.86 -7.85 -20.27
CA LEU A 173 -4.21 -9.11 -19.92
C LEU A 173 -4.92 -10.28 -20.62
N ILE A 174 -4.22 -10.95 -21.52
CA ILE A 174 -4.76 -12.07 -22.33
C ILE A 174 -4.27 -13.42 -21.83
N ILE A 175 -3.01 -13.51 -21.40
CA ILE A 175 -2.44 -14.71 -20.81
C ILE A 175 -1.91 -14.38 -19.42
N ASN A 176 -2.28 -15.22 -18.45
CA ASN A 176 -1.78 -15.18 -17.08
C ASN A 176 -1.33 -16.59 -16.68
N GLU A 177 -0.07 -16.73 -16.27
CA GLU A 177 0.55 -18.02 -15.88
C GLU A 177 0.32 -19.15 -16.90
N GLY A 178 0.51 -18.87 -18.18
CA GLY A 178 0.32 -19.85 -19.25
C GLY A 178 -1.13 -20.21 -19.55
N LYS A 179 -2.10 -19.48 -18.97
CA LYS A 179 -3.55 -19.72 -19.15
C LYS A 179 -4.23 -18.51 -19.78
N PRO A 180 -5.17 -18.72 -20.72
CA PRO A 180 -5.92 -17.61 -21.31
C PRO A 180 -6.92 -17.01 -20.29
N VAL A 181 -6.96 -15.70 -20.22
CA VAL A 181 -7.94 -14.94 -19.42
C VAL A 181 -9.22 -14.80 -20.24
N LYS A 182 -10.15 -15.74 -20.08
CA LYS A 182 -11.36 -15.88 -20.91
C LYS A 182 -12.18 -14.59 -21.04
N ARG A 183 -12.30 -13.81 -19.96
CA ARG A 183 -13.05 -12.55 -19.94
C ARG A 183 -12.45 -11.51 -20.91
N ASN A 184 -11.14 -11.41 -20.96
CA ASN A 184 -10.46 -10.41 -21.78
C ASN A 184 -10.21 -10.94 -23.19
N LEU A 185 -10.07 -12.28 -23.35
CA LEU A 185 -9.89 -12.93 -24.62
C LEU A 185 -11.00 -12.54 -25.61
N SER A 186 -12.27 -12.61 -25.18
CA SER A 186 -13.43 -12.29 -26.01
C SER A 186 -13.53 -10.84 -26.48
N ILE A 187 -12.71 -9.94 -25.94
CA ILE A 187 -12.66 -8.52 -26.34
C ILE A 187 -11.73 -8.34 -27.55
N ILE A 188 -10.62 -9.07 -27.60
CA ILE A 188 -9.58 -8.90 -28.63
C ILE A 188 -9.59 -10.05 -29.64
N PHE A 189 -9.86 -11.27 -29.19
CA PHE A 189 -9.89 -12.48 -29.99
C PHE A 189 -11.28 -13.10 -29.95
N SER A 190 -11.77 -13.60 -31.08
CA SER A 190 -13.10 -14.22 -31.13
C SER A 190 -13.11 -15.58 -30.40
N ASP A 191 -11.98 -16.29 -30.38
CA ASP A 191 -11.84 -17.61 -29.76
C ASP A 191 -10.38 -17.94 -29.40
N GLU A 192 -10.19 -19.07 -28.69
CA GLU A 192 -8.85 -19.58 -28.31
C GLU A 192 -8.01 -20.01 -29.54
N TYR A 193 -8.66 -20.31 -30.67
CA TYR A 193 -7.95 -20.69 -31.89
C TYR A 193 -7.21 -19.48 -32.48
N GLN A 194 -7.83 -18.31 -32.49
CA GLN A 194 -7.18 -17.06 -32.95
C GLN A 194 -6.02 -16.68 -32.05
N LEU A 195 -6.12 -16.86 -30.74
CA LEU A 195 -5.00 -16.67 -29.82
C LEU A 195 -3.86 -17.64 -30.14
N SER A 196 -4.18 -18.93 -30.40
CA SER A 196 -3.15 -19.92 -30.77
C SER A 196 -2.45 -19.57 -32.07
N ASP A 197 -3.18 -19.11 -33.09
CA ASP A 197 -2.60 -18.67 -34.37
C ASP A 197 -1.74 -17.41 -34.20
N PHE A 198 -2.18 -16.47 -33.39
CA PHE A 198 -1.45 -15.26 -33.05
C PHE A 198 -0.10 -15.60 -32.37
N LEU A 199 -0.10 -16.51 -31.40
CA LEU A 199 1.13 -16.98 -30.72
C LEU A 199 2.06 -17.72 -31.69
N LYS A 200 1.53 -18.59 -32.55
CA LYS A 200 2.32 -19.31 -33.56
C LYS A 200 3.04 -18.37 -34.51
N LYS A 201 2.40 -17.29 -34.97
CA LYS A 201 3.02 -16.29 -35.85
C LYS A 201 4.21 -15.58 -35.19
N ARG A 202 4.27 -15.57 -33.86
CA ARG A 202 5.36 -14.99 -33.05
C ARG A 202 6.39 -16.04 -32.61
N GLY A 203 6.19 -17.30 -32.95
CA GLY A 203 7.07 -18.39 -32.51
C GLY A 203 6.85 -18.84 -31.06
N GLU A 204 5.78 -18.35 -30.43
CA GLU A 204 5.47 -18.58 -29.03
C GLU A 204 4.45 -19.72 -28.86
N LYS A 205 4.44 -20.32 -27.65
CA LYS A 205 3.47 -21.33 -27.25
C LYS A 205 2.78 -20.90 -25.98
N LEU A 206 1.48 -21.12 -25.86
CA LEU A 206 0.67 -20.77 -24.69
C LEU A 206 1.30 -21.23 -23.36
N LYS A 207 1.86 -22.44 -23.31
CA LYS A 207 2.49 -22.99 -22.09
C LYS A 207 3.80 -22.31 -21.70
N ASN A 208 4.45 -21.65 -22.65
CA ASN A 208 5.74 -20.99 -22.44
C ASN A 208 5.58 -19.48 -22.19
N THR A 209 4.39 -18.95 -22.42
CA THR A 209 4.06 -17.52 -22.21
C THR A 209 3.47 -17.36 -20.82
N GLU A 210 4.24 -16.87 -19.88
CA GLU A 210 3.76 -16.67 -18.51
C GLU A 210 2.74 -15.53 -18.44
N VAL A 211 3.04 -14.40 -19.09
CA VAL A 211 2.18 -13.21 -19.11
C VAL A 211 2.16 -12.64 -20.53
N MET A 212 1.00 -12.20 -20.98
CA MET A 212 0.86 -11.44 -22.21
C MET A 212 -0.30 -10.44 -22.09
N THR A 213 -0.03 -9.17 -22.39
CA THR A 213 -1.04 -8.17 -22.63
C THR A 213 -1.13 -7.84 -24.11
N VAL A 214 -2.32 -7.48 -24.57
CA VAL A 214 -2.56 -7.07 -25.98
C VAL A 214 -3.36 -5.78 -25.97
N ASP A 215 -2.93 -4.79 -26.75
CA ASP A 215 -3.63 -3.52 -26.92
C ASP A 215 -4.74 -3.60 -28.00
N GLY A 216 -5.57 -2.58 -28.10
CA GLY A 216 -6.63 -2.49 -29.09
C GLY A 216 -6.13 -2.45 -30.55
N ASN A 217 -4.82 -2.25 -30.79
CA ASN A 217 -4.17 -2.27 -32.10
C ASN A 217 -3.56 -3.64 -32.43
N GLY A 218 -3.73 -4.64 -31.54
CA GLY A 218 -3.18 -5.99 -31.69
C GLY A 218 -1.67 -6.09 -31.40
N ARG A 219 -1.06 -5.10 -30.75
CA ARG A 219 0.32 -5.21 -30.26
C ARG A 219 0.31 -6.01 -28.95
N ALA A 220 1.19 -6.98 -28.83
CA ALA A 220 1.36 -7.78 -27.62
C ALA A 220 2.69 -7.42 -26.92
N TYR A 221 2.61 -7.43 -25.61
CA TYR A 221 3.68 -7.10 -24.70
C TYR A 221 3.84 -8.18 -23.65
#